data_3fcb2d62e59b09909ff010a3c70206fa
#
_entry.id   3fcb2d62e59b09909ff010a3c70206fa
#
_cell.length_a   1.000
_cell.length_b   1.000
_cell.length_c   1.000
_cell.angle_alpha   90.00
_cell.angle_beta   90.00
_cell.angle_gamma   90.00
#
_symmetry.space_group_name_H-M   'P 1'
#
loop_
_entity.id
_entity.type
_entity.pdbx_description
1 polymer ?
#
loop_
_entity_poly.entity_id
_entity_poly.type
_entity_poly.pdbx_seq_one_letter_code
_entity_poly.pdbx_strand_id
1 'polypeptide(L)'
;MTTKPSTAQLEQAALFDADLAAWRDHPERAFDGWLAHHGFRHGTSVVYRAMWGKLLRWSAERGLPPLSWSAEQIGEFLDAQQLHKSHRYRYARLIERVFHHLARLREGLHNPGSQAVRAHLAEGENDPTAFLLPGERDLLVARILGPAGAPADTGAAASPTQWKRARDAALLAVLLGGGLKVAEARALRTDVIEDGAPGRMALRMVRADNGRAYTVPLFPLAHAPLRAWLALREASGTLGSLVFPAMPTGRPMHAASVYRRVEILLDEAGVLAGRSERASPQTLRNTCAAMHFDAGTAPAEVAQCLGMRDLESGWRLRAAYEAWQARAGLVAPAAAASG
;
A
#
# COMPACT_ATOMS: atom_id res chain seq x y z
N MET A 1 6.57 -13.99 -19.77
CA MET A 1 5.30 -14.01 -20.54
C MET A 1 4.37 -14.98 -19.85
N THR A 2 3.45 -14.50 -19.02
CA THR A 2 2.43 -15.34 -18.37
C THR A 2 1.22 -15.36 -19.30
N THR A 3 1.02 -16.46 -20.00
CA THR A 3 -0.14 -16.72 -20.85
C THR A 3 -1.42 -16.63 -20.01
N LYS A 4 -2.37 -15.81 -20.46
CA LYS A 4 -3.74 -15.81 -19.93
C LYS A 4 -4.30 -17.23 -20.10
N PRO A 5 -4.92 -17.80 -19.03
CA PRO A 5 -5.55 -19.12 -19.16
C PRO A 5 -6.64 -19.08 -20.25
N SER A 6 -6.75 -20.16 -21.03
CA SER A 6 -7.80 -20.28 -22.06
C SER A 6 -9.18 -20.41 -21.41
N THR A 7 -10.24 -20.09 -22.15
CA THR A 7 -11.64 -20.22 -21.70
C THR A 7 -11.95 -21.64 -21.20
N ALA A 8 -11.41 -22.67 -21.87
CA ALA A 8 -11.54 -24.06 -21.45
C ALA A 8 -10.82 -24.38 -20.13
N GLN A 9 -9.68 -23.74 -19.85
CA GLN A 9 -8.97 -23.87 -18.57
C GLN A 9 -9.73 -23.16 -17.44
N LEU A 10 -10.45 -22.07 -17.73
CA LEU A 10 -11.30 -21.37 -16.75
C LEU A 10 -12.57 -22.17 -16.47
N GLU A 11 -13.19 -22.80 -17.48
CA GLU A 11 -14.35 -23.69 -17.30
C GLU A 11 -14.00 -24.98 -16.55
N GLN A 12 -12.84 -25.57 -16.80
CA GLN A 12 -12.36 -26.74 -16.09
C GLN A 12 -11.97 -26.42 -14.64
N ALA A 13 -11.45 -25.22 -14.37
CA ALA A 13 -11.20 -24.73 -13.02
C ALA A 13 -12.50 -24.47 -12.25
N ALA A 14 -13.55 -23.95 -12.93
CA ALA A 14 -14.86 -23.69 -12.32
C ALA A 14 -15.60 -24.97 -11.87
N LEU A 15 -15.33 -26.13 -12.47
CA LEU A 15 -15.87 -27.42 -12.03
C LEU A 15 -15.28 -27.90 -10.71
N PHE A 16 -14.03 -27.55 -10.39
CA PHE A 16 -13.36 -27.97 -9.17
C PHE A 16 -13.79 -27.18 -7.93
N ASP A 17 -14.13 -25.93 -8.04
CA ASP A 17 -14.57 -25.14 -6.87
C ASP A 17 -16.04 -25.33 -6.54
N ALA A 18 -16.83 -25.91 -7.46
CA ALA A 18 -18.25 -26.22 -7.29
C ALA A 18 -18.52 -27.59 -6.64
N ASP A 19 -17.50 -28.42 -6.45
CA ASP A 19 -17.62 -29.76 -5.86
C ASP A 19 -16.97 -29.84 -4.46
N LEU A 20 -17.77 -30.15 -3.44
CA LEU A 20 -17.29 -30.37 -2.07
C LEU A 20 -16.31 -31.54 -1.94
N ALA A 21 -16.43 -32.57 -2.78
CA ALA A 21 -15.47 -33.67 -2.81
C ALA A 21 -14.10 -33.17 -3.26
N ALA A 22 -14.04 -32.30 -4.27
CA ALA A 22 -12.80 -31.68 -4.72
C ALA A 22 -12.13 -30.82 -3.61
N TRP A 23 -12.91 -30.11 -2.81
CA TRP A 23 -12.37 -29.35 -1.66
C TRP A 23 -11.83 -30.25 -0.55
N ARG A 24 -12.35 -31.46 -0.40
CA ARG A 24 -11.88 -32.44 0.58
C ARG A 24 -10.64 -33.17 0.08
N ASP A 25 -10.68 -33.66 -1.16
CA ASP A 25 -9.68 -34.55 -1.71
C ASP A 25 -8.52 -33.81 -2.40
N HIS A 26 -8.80 -32.62 -2.93
CA HIS A 26 -7.84 -31.77 -3.65
C HIS A 26 -7.98 -30.28 -3.27
N PRO A 27 -7.84 -29.91 -1.98
CA PRO A 27 -8.16 -28.57 -1.47
C PRO A 27 -7.34 -27.43 -2.12
N GLU A 28 -6.12 -27.72 -2.56
CA GLU A 28 -5.28 -26.71 -3.26
C GLU A 28 -5.83 -26.41 -4.66
N ARG A 29 -6.23 -27.45 -5.40
CA ARG A 29 -6.81 -27.28 -6.75
C ARG A 29 -8.18 -26.62 -6.71
N ALA A 30 -9.02 -27.02 -5.75
CA ALA A 30 -10.31 -26.39 -5.54
C ALA A 30 -10.16 -24.89 -5.20
N PHE A 31 -9.19 -24.56 -4.35
CA PHE A 31 -8.88 -23.17 -4.02
C PHE A 31 -8.34 -22.37 -5.23
N ASP A 32 -7.55 -22.99 -6.10
CA ASP A 32 -7.09 -22.35 -7.34
C ASP A 32 -8.27 -22.05 -8.30
N GLY A 33 -9.23 -22.97 -8.41
CA GLY A 33 -10.49 -22.77 -9.10
C GLY A 33 -11.28 -21.60 -8.54
N TRP A 34 -11.42 -21.56 -7.22
CA TRP A 34 -12.08 -20.47 -6.50
C TRP A 34 -11.40 -19.11 -6.73
N LEU A 35 -10.07 -19.05 -6.71
CA LEU A 35 -9.32 -17.82 -7.01
C LEU A 35 -9.57 -17.35 -8.46
N ALA A 36 -9.59 -18.27 -9.42
CA ALA A 36 -9.83 -17.97 -10.83
C ALA A 36 -11.26 -17.44 -11.05
N HIS A 37 -12.25 -18.07 -10.43
CA HIS A 37 -13.66 -17.68 -10.51
C HIS A 37 -13.92 -16.28 -9.93
N HIS A 38 -13.22 -15.91 -8.85
CA HIS A 38 -13.39 -14.60 -8.20
C HIS A 38 -12.63 -13.46 -8.88
N GLY A 39 -11.83 -13.73 -9.91
CA GLY A 39 -11.12 -12.71 -10.69
C GLY A 39 -10.18 -11.81 -9.88
N PHE A 40 -9.56 -12.35 -8.83
CA PHE A 40 -8.59 -11.58 -8.04
C PHE A 40 -7.40 -11.15 -8.88
N ARG A 41 -6.82 -10.00 -8.55
CA ARG A 41 -5.55 -9.58 -9.16
C ARG A 41 -4.46 -10.62 -8.90
N HIS A 42 -3.57 -10.83 -9.86
CA HIS A 42 -2.49 -11.81 -9.78
C HIS A 42 -1.74 -11.76 -8.43
N GLY A 43 -1.31 -10.56 -8.00
CA GLY A 43 -0.61 -10.39 -6.72
C GLY A 43 -1.46 -10.83 -5.50
N THR A 44 -2.77 -10.59 -5.52
CA THR A 44 -3.69 -11.03 -4.47
C THR A 44 -3.83 -12.55 -4.48
N SER A 45 -3.96 -13.15 -5.66
CA SER A 45 -4.07 -14.61 -5.81
C SER A 45 -2.82 -15.32 -5.32
N VAL A 46 -1.62 -14.80 -5.61
CA VAL A 46 -0.34 -15.33 -5.09
C VAL A 46 -0.31 -15.31 -3.57
N VAL A 47 -0.68 -14.20 -2.95
CA VAL A 47 -0.72 -14.07 -1.49
C VAL A 47 -1.76 -15.01 -0.88
N TYR A 48 -2.97 -15.07 -1.43
CA TYR A 48 -4.03 -15.95 -0.93
C TYR A 48 -3.66 -17.42 -1.07
N ARG A 49 -3.04 -17.83 -2.17
CA ARG A 49 -2.53 -19.19 -2.35
C ARG A 49 -1.48 -19.55 -1.28
N ALA A 50 -0.54 -18.65 -1.01
CA ALA A 50 0.45 -18.86 0.04
C ALA A 50 -0.19 -18.97 1.44
N MET A 51 -1.20 -18.14 1.73
CA MET A 51 -1.94 -18.16 2.99
C MET A 51 -2.71 -19.47 3.15
N TRP A 52 -3.45 -19.89 2.12
CA TRP A 52 -4.22 -21.14 2.13
C TRP A 52 -3.32 -22.37 2.28
N GLY A 53 -2.23 -22.42 1.53
CA GLY A 53 -1.25 -23.50 1.64
C GLY A 53 -0.60 -23.61 3.03
N LYS A 54 -0.41 -22.49 3.76
CA LYS A 54 0.04 -22.55 5.17
C LYS A 54 -1.01 -23.17 6.09
N LEU A 55 -2.28 -22.80 5.90
CA LEU A 55 -3.37 -23.37 6.68
C LEU A 55 -3.50 -24.89 6.44
N LEU A 56 -3.43 -25.31 5.18
CA LEU A 56 -3.47 -26.74 4.82
C LEU A 56 -2.32 -27.55 5.43
N ARG A 57 -1.10 -27.04 5.39
CA ARG A 57 0.07 -27.70 6.01
C ARG A 57 -0.10 -27.81 7.53
N TRP A 58 -0.48 -26.72 8.19
CA TRP A 58 -0.74 -26.73 9.64
C TRP A 58 -1.82 -27.74 10.03
N SER A 59 -2.86 -27.83 9.23
CA SER A 59 -3.97 -28.78 9.39
C SER A 59 -3.51 -30.21 9.20
N ALA A 60 -2.74 -30.50 8.13
CA ALA A 60 -2.20 -31.85 7.85
C ALA A 60 -1.26 -32.34 8.96
N GLU A 61 -0.39 -31.47 9.49
CA GLU A 61 0.51 -31.78 10.61
C GLU A 61 -0.25 -32.22 11.88
N ARG A 62 -1.52 -31.83 12.01
CA ARG A 62 -2.40 -32.16 13.15
C ARG A 62 -3.44 -33.22 12.83
N GLY A 63 -3.40 -33.81 11.65
CA GLY A 63 -4.38 -34.78 11.21
C GLY A 63 -5.81 -34.23 11.09
N LEU A 64 -5.95 -32.90 10.92
CA LEU A 64 -7.25 -32.26 10.78
C LEU A 64 -7.68 -32.27 9.31
N PRO A 65 -8.80 -32.89 8.96
CA PRO A 65 -9.27 -32.91 7.58
C PRO A 65 -9.63 -31.48 7.11
N PRO A 66 -9.34 -31.13 5.85
CA PRO A 66 -9.87 -29.91 5.27
C PRO A 66 -11.40 -29.82 5.44
N LEU A 67 -11.93 -28.62 5.63
CA LEU A 67 -13.36 -28.33 5.85
C LEU A 67 -13.96 -28.73 7.20
N SER A 68 -13.23 -29.43 8.06
CA SER A 68 -13.70 -29.80 9.41
C SER A 68 -13.25 -28.85 10.52
N TRP A 69 -12.59 -27.75 10.17
CA TRP A 69 -12.01 -26.82 11.15
C TRP A 69 -13.08 -26.11 11.96
N SER A 70 -12.90 -26.10 13.28
CA SER A 70 -13.68 -25.26 14.18
C SER A 70 -13.12 -23.82 14.23
N ALA A 71 -13.90 -22.89 14.77
CA ALA A 71 -13.42 -21.52 15.02
C ALA A 71 -12.24 -21.48 16.00
N GLU A 72 -12.21 -22.39 16.97
CA GLU A 72 -11.12 -22.55 17.93
C GLU A 72 -9.83 -22.99 17.24
N GLN A 73 -9.90 -24.02 16.40
CA GLN A 73 -8.75 -24.48 15.60
C GLN A 73 -8.21 -23.41 14.65
N ILE A 74 -9.09 -22.57 14.07
CA ILE A 74 -8.65 -21.40 13.30
C ILE A 74 -7.93 -20.40 14.22
N GLY A 75 -8.42 -20.17 15.43
CA GLY A 75 -7.76 -19.37 16.45
C GLY A 75 -6.36 -19.88 16.76
N GLU A 76 -6.23 -21.18 17.07
CA GLU A 76 -4.93 -21.84 17.32
C GLU A 76 -3.96 -21.70 16.14
N PHE A 77 -4.46 -21.88 14.90
CA PHE A 77 -3.64 -21.65 13.71
C PHE A 77 -3.11 -20.21 13.66
N LEU A 78 -3.99 -19.22 13.89
CA LEU A 78 -3.62 -17.83 13.84
C LEU A 78 -2.62 -17.44 14.94
N ASP A 79 -2.75 -18.04 16.12
CA ASP A 79 -1.82 -17.86 17.24
C ASP A 79 -0.45 -18.47 16.94
N ALA A 80 -0.44 -19.70 16.42
CA ALA A 80 0.80 -20.39 16.05
C ALA A 80 1.63 -19.66 14.97
N GLN A 81 0.99 -18.84 14.15
CA GLN A 81 1.68 -18.07 13.11
C GLN A 81 2.38 -16.81 13.65
N GLN A 82 2.15 -16.39 14.88
CA GLN A 82 2.70 -15.16 15.51
C GLN A 82 2.55 -13.92 14.59
N LEU A 83 1.41 -13.80 13.93
CA LEU A 83 1.15 -12.78 12.94
C LEU A 83 0.82 -11.43 13.59
N HIS A 84 1.27 -10.35 12.96
CA HIS A 84 0.76 -9.03 13.26
C HIS A 84 -0.77 -8.98 13.06
N LYS A 85 -1.48 -8.19 13.88
CA LYS A 85 -2.95 -8.11 13.93
C LYS A 85 -3.62 -7.97 12.56
N SER A 86 -3.09 -7.11 11.69
CA SER A 86 -3.60 -6.90 10.33
C SER A 86 -3.47 -8.13 9.42
N HIS A 87 -2.41 -8.92 9.59
CA HIS A 87 -2.21 -10.18 8.86
C HIS A 87 -3.12 -11.28 9.39
N ARG A 88 -3.28 -11.35 10.72
CA ARG A 88 -4.23 -12.26 11.38
C ARG A 88 -5.65 -12.03 10.84
N TYR A 89 -6.10 -10.77 10.79
CA TYR A 89 -7.40 -10.41 10.20
C TYR A 89 -7.54 -10.85 8.73
N ARG A 90 -6.49 -10.68 7.92
CA ARG A 90 -6.52 -11.12 6.51
C ARG A 90 -6.71 -12.63 6.37
N TYR A 91 -6.07 -13.44 7.23
CA TYR A 91 -6.28 -14.88 7.25
C TYR A 91 -7.71 -15.23 7.64
N ALA A 92 -8.23 -14.66 8.73
CA ALA A 92 -9.60 -14.88 9.17
C ALA A 92 -10.61 -14.52 8.06
N ARG A 93 -10.43 -13.39 7.39
CA ARG A 93 -11.29 -12.97 6.26
C ARG A 93 -11.15 -13.86 5.02
N LEU A 94 -9.96 -14.38 4.73
CA LEU A 94 -9.80 -15.33 3.64
C LEU A 94 -10.57 -16.63 3.94
N ILE A 95 -10.38 -17.18 5.13
CA ILE A 95 -11.06 -18.40 5.58
C ILE A 95 -12.58 -18.18 5.55
N GLU A 96 -13.07 -17.08 6.09
CA GLU A 96 -14.49 -16.72 6.08
C GLU A 96 -15.05 -16.71 4.66
N ARG A 97 -14.35 -16.11 3.69
CA ARG A 97 -14.80 -16.05 2.29
C ARG A 97 -14.86 -17.42 1.63
N VAL A 98 -13.87 -18.27 1.89
CA VAL A 98 -13.85 -19.64 1.37
C VAL A 98 -15.02 -20.43 1.96
N PHE A 99 -15.21 -20.39 3.27
CA PHE A 99 -16.33 -21.11 3.91
C PHE A 99 -17.70 -20.52 3.56
N HIS A 100 -17.78 -19.23 3.26
CA HIS A 100 -19.00 -18.65 2.70
C HIS A 100 -19.33 -19.22 1.31
N HIS A 101 -18.32 -19.44 0.47
CA HIS A 101 -18.51 -20.13 -0.81
C HIS A 101 -18.95 -21.58 -0.60
N LEU A 102 -18.27 -22.32 0.28
CA LEU A 102 -18.60 -23.71 0.61
C LEU A 102 -20.02 -23.89 1.19
N ALA A 103 -20.47 -22.95 2.02
CA ALA A 103 -21.82 -22.95 2.58
C ALA A 103 -22.91 -22.78 1.50
N ARG A 104 -22.60 -22.20 0.35
CA ARG A 104 -23.52 -22.14 -0.81
C ARG A 104 -23.58 -23.46 -1.57
N LEU A 105 -22.55 -24.28 -1.50
CA LEU A 105 -22.52 -25.62 -2.13
C LEU A 105 -23.26 -26.66 -1.29
N ARG A 106 -23.34 -26.46 0.01
CA ARG A 106 -24.05 -27.35 0.94
C ARG A 106 -24.76 -26.53 2.02
N GLU A 107 -26.08 -26.61 2.04
CA GLU A 107 -26.87 -26.02 3.12
C GLU A 107 -26.47 -26.58 4.49
N GLY A 108 -26.43 -25.70 5.51
CA GLY A 108 -26.10 -26.07 6.88
C GLY A 108 -24.61 -26.20 7.18
N LEU A 109 -23.71 -25.96 6.22
CA LEU A 109 -22.29 -25.93 6.52
C LEU A 109 -21.96 -24.67 7.37
N HIS A 110 -21.46 -24.90 8.57
CA HIS A 110 -21.04 -23.82 9.48
C HIS A 110 -19.81 -23.09 8.91
N ASN A 111 -19.79 -21.75 9.06
CA ASN A 111 -18.64 -20.93 8.67
C ASN A 111 -17.79 -20.57 9.90
N PRO A 112 -16.74 -21.33 10.21
CA PRO A 112 -15.89 -21.07 11.37
C PRO A 112 -15.08 -19.78 11.22
N GLY A 113 -14.80 -19.33 9.99
CA GLY A 113 -14.11 -18.09 9.71
C GLY A 113 -14.90 -16.85 10.15
N SER A 114 -16.23 -16.90 10.11
CA SER A 114 -17.08 -15.82 10.61
C SER A 114 -16.96 -15.59 12.11
N GLN A 115 -16.75 -16.64 12.89
CA GLN A 115 -16.48 -16.51 14.33
C GLN A 115 -15.07 -15.95 14.57
N ALA A 116 -14.05 -16.43 13.83
CA ALA A 116 -12.69 -15.90 13.94
C ALA A 116 -12.63 -14.41 13.58
N VAL A 117 -13.39 -13.97 12.57
CA VAL A 117 -13.50 -12.55 12.21
C VAL A 117 -14.15 -11.75 13.34
N ARG A 118 -15.26 -12.23 13.91
CA ARG A 118 -15.94 -11.55 15.03
C ARG A 118 -15.05 -11.46 16.27
N ALA A 119 -14.34 -12.54 16.62
CA ALA A 119 -13.39 -12.53 17.73
C ALA A 119 -12.30 -11.47 17.52
N HIS A 120 -11.73 -11.39 16.29
CA HIS A 120 -10.75 -10.37 15.96
C HIS A 120 -11.30 -8.94 16.11
N LEU A 121 -12.52 -8.69 15.66
CA LEU A 121 -13.16 -7.38 15.80
C LEU A 121 -13.45 -7.05 17.26
N ALA A 122 -13.78 -8.03 18.09
CA ALA A 122 -13.98 -7.85 19.53
C ALA A 122 -12.67 -7.49 20.27
N GLU A 123 -11.52 -7.96 19.78
CA GLU A 123 -10.19 -7.59 20.30
C GLU A 123 -9.77 -6.15 19.95
N GLY A 124 -10.59 -5.43 19.19
CA GLY A 124 -10.36 -4.08 18.72
C GLY A 124 -9.81 -4.01 17.29
N GLU A 125 -9.89 -2.83 16.72
CA GLU A 125 -9.55 -2.57 15.33
C GLU A 125 -8.04 -2.70 15.02
N ASN A 126 -7.71 -2.69 13.73
CA ASN A 126 -6.34 -2.55 13.25
C ASN A 126 -5.70 -1.27 13.81
N ASP A 127 -4.36 -1.25 13.78
CA ASP A 127 -3.62 -0.05 14.17
C ASP A 127 -4.22 1.19 13.49
N PRO A 128 -4.39 2.29 14.24
CA PRO A 128 -4.99 3.50 13.69
C PRO A 128 -4.15 4.03 12.51
N THR A 129 -4.83 4.71 11.60
CA THR A 129 -4.14 5.36 10.47
C THR A 129 -3.15 6.40 11.00
N ALA A 130 -1.88 6.23 10.63
CA ALA A 130 -0.79 7.08 11.07
C ALA A 130 -0.53 8.23 10.08
N PHE A 131 -0.19 9.39 10.63
CA PHE A 131 0.25 10.58 9.91
C PHE A 131 1.55 11.10 10.53
N LEU A 132 2.24 12.01 9.87
CA LEU A 132 3.35 12.73 10.47
C LEU A 132 2.81 13.90 11.30
N LEU A 133 3.38 14.12 12.46
CA LEU A 133 3.15 15.34 13.24
C LEU A 133 3.67 16.57 12.45
N PRO A 134 3.15 17.77 12.69
CA PRO A 134 3.64 18.99 12.01
C PRO A 134 5.15 19.15 12.14
N GLY A 135 5.73 18.99 13.33
CA GLY A 135 7.17 19.06 13.54
C GLY A 135 7.95 17.96 12.81
N GLU A 136 7.44 16.72 12.78
CA GLU A 136 8.04 15.62 12.01
C GLU A 136 8.04 15.91 10.50
N ARG A 137 6.93 16.47 10.00
CA ARG A 137 6.81 16.90 8.61
C ARG A 137 7.84 17.98 8.29
N ASP A 138 7.98 18.99 9.16
CA ASP A 138 8.89 20.11 8.96
C ASP A 138 10.37 19.66 8.99
N LEU A 139 10.74 18.74 9.88
CA LEU A 139 12.05 18.08 9.87
C LEU A 139 12.31 17.36 8.55
N LEU A 140 11.33 16.62 8.05
CA LEU A 140 11.44 15.89 6.80
C LEU A 140 11.57 16.85 5.60
N VAL A 141 10.78 17.92 5.57
CA VAL A 141 10.87 18.96 4.53
C VAL A 141 12.23 19.66 4.57
N ALA A 142 12.73 20.01 5.74
CA ALA A 142 14.08 20.57 5.90
C ALA A 142 15.16 19.61 5.38
N ARG A 143 15.02 18.31 5.62
CA ARG A 143 15.93 17.26 5.11
C ARG A 143 15.85 17.14 3.59
N ILE A 144 14.66 17.23 2.98
CA ILE A 144 14.42 17.18 1.53
C ILE A 144 15.04 18.42 0.85
N LEU A 145 14.81 19.61 1.40
CA LEU A 145 15.25 20.89 0.83
C LEU A 145 16.69 21.27 1.22
N GLY A 146 17.30 20.52 2.15
CA GLY A 146 18.67 20.77 2.61
C GLY A 146 19.75 20.43 1.58
N PRO A 147 21.05 20.51 1.97
CA PRO A 147 22.18 20.31 1.05
C PRO A 147 22.18 19.01 0.26
N ALA A 148 21.45 18.01 0.72
CA ALA A 148 21.27 16.73 -0.01
C ALA A 148 20.36 16.85 -1.24
N GLY A 149 19.49 17.86 -1.30
CA GLY A 149 18.64 18.20 -2.42
C GLY A 149 19.15 19.39 -3.27
N ALA A 150 20.26 19.99 -2.85
CA ALA A 150 20.86 21.08 -3.60
C ALA A 150 21.43 20.56 -4.94
N PRO A 151 21.31 21.33 -6.04
CA PRO A 151 21.93 20.97 -7.31
C PRO A 151 23.45 20.84 -7.09
N ALA A 152 24.02 19.74 -7.57
CA ALA A 152 25.47 19.59 -7.62
C ALA A 152 26.04 20.74 -8.47
N ASP A 153 27.17 21.28 -8.02
CA ASP A 153 27.94 22.24 -8.81
C ASP A 153 28.17 21.63 -10.20
N THR A 154 27.68 22.29 -11.24
CA THR A 154 27.44 21.75 -12.58
C THR A 154 28.71 21.47 -13.39
N GLY A 155 29.88 21.46 -12.75
CA GLY A 155 31.18 21.30 -13.44
C GLY A 155 31.82 19.91 -13.37
N ALA A 156 31.43 19.05 -12.48
CA ALA A 156 32.00 17.71 -12.32
C ALA A 156 30.93 16.63 -12.43
N ALA A 157 31.28 15.49 -13.05
CA ALA A 157 30.39 14.33 -13.10
C ALA A 157 29.98 13.91 -11.68
N ALA A 158 28.68 13.86 -11.43
CA ALA A 158 28.16 13.52 -10.11
C ALA A 158 28.66 12.14 -9.63
N SER A 159 29.16 12.07 -8.41
CA SER A 159 29.54 10.79 -7.83
C SER A 159 28.32 9.86 -7.68
N PRO A 160 28.55 8.52 -7.69
CA PRO A 160 27.44 7.57 -7.47
C PRO A 160 26.64 7.82 -6.18
N THR A 161 27.30 8.38 -5.17
CA THR A 161 26.66 8.74 -3.88
C THR A 161 25.77 9.97 -4.03
N GLN A 162 26.23 11.01 -4.72
CA GLN A 162 25.45 12.22 -4.99
C GLN A 162 24.22 11.89 -5.84
N TRP A 163 24.40 11.08 -6.89
CA TRP A 163 23.30 10.61 -7.75
C TRP A 163 22.21 9.91 -6.93
N LYS A 164 22.60 8.96 -6.05
CA LYS A 164 21.64 8.26 -5.18
C LYS A 164 20.95 9.20 -4.19
N ARG A 165 21.69 10.12 -3.57
CA ARG A 165 21.13 11.09 -2.61
C ARG A 165 20.11 12.01 -3.26
N ALA A 166 20.42 12.57 -4.43
CA ALA A 166 19.50 13.43 -5.16
C ALA A 166 18.23 12.69 -5.59
N ARG A 167 18.39 11.47 -6.12
CA ARG A 167 17.26 10.58 -6.44
C ARG A 167 16.38 10.31 -5.23
N ASP A 168 16.99 9.95 -4.11
CA ASP A 168 16.27 9.53 -2.91
C ASP A 168 15.55 10.75 -2.26
N ALA A 169 16.17 11.93 -2.27
CA ALA A 169 15.53 13.17 -1.82
C ALA A 169 14.30 13.53 -2.69
N ALA A 170 14.44 13.46 -4.02
CA ALA A 170 13.31 13.69 -4.93
C ALA A 170 12.21 12.63 -4.82
N LEU A 171 12.58 11.36 -4.62
CA LEU A 171 11.63 10.27 -4.35
C LEU A 171 10.81 10.57 -3.09
N LEU A 172 11.48 10.95 -2.01
CA LEU A 172 10.83 11.30 -0.74
C LEU A 172 9.91 12.51 -0.89
N ALA A 173 10.38 13.54 -1.61
CA ALA A 173 9.61 14.74 -1.91
C ALA A 173 8.32 14.43 -2.69
N VAL A 174 8.40 13.56 -3.70
CA VAL A 174 7.23 13.15 -4.50
C VAL A 174 6.29 12.22 -3.71
N LEU A 175 6.82 11.36 -2.84
CA LEU A 175 5.99 10.54 -1.96
C LEU A 175 5.22 11.39 -0.95
N LEU A 176 5.84 12.41 -0.38
CA LEU A 176 5.21 13.33 0.58
C LEU A 176 4.34 14.38 -0.14
N GLY A 177 4.87 15.02 -1.18
CA GLY A 177 4.20 16.14 -1.85
C GLY A 177 3.19 15.73 -2.92
N GLY A 178 3.22 14.48 -3.39
CA GLY A 178 2.25 13.93 -4.36
C GLY A 178 1.45 12.75 -3.81
N GLY A 179 1.82 12.22 -2.67
CA GLY A 179 1.11 11.10 -2.06
C GLY A 179 1.09 9.83 -2.89
N LEU A 180 2.10 9.58 -3.72
CA LEU A 180 2.15 8.39 -4.57
C LEU A 180 2.25 7.10 -3.76
N LYS A 181 1.64 6.03 -4.28
CA LYS A 181 1.93 4.67 -3.80
C LYS A 181 3.32 4.24 -4.26
N VAL A 182 3.95 3.35 -3.50
CA VAL A 182 5.28 2.80 -3.88
C VAL A 182 5.29 2.23 -5.30
N ALA A 183 4.22 1.54 -5.71
CA ALA A 183 4.11 0.99 -7.06
C ALA A 183 4.04 2.09 -8.13
N GLU A 184 3.33 3.18 -7.84
CA GLU A 184 3.20 4.35 -8.72
C GLU A 184 4.54 5.07 -8.85
N ALA A 185 5.23 5.35 -7.73
CA ALA A 185 6.54 6.00 -7.74
C ALA A 185 7.61 5.16 -8.48
N ARG A 186 7.59 3.84 -8.34
CA ARG A 186 8.49 2.92 -9.06
C ARG A 186 8.27 2.87 -10.56
N ALA A 187 7.04 3.08 -11.00
CA ALA A 187 6.65 3.07 -12.41
C ALA A 187 6.58 4.46 -13.02
N LEU A 188 6.87 5.53 -12.23
CA LEU A 188 6.79 6.90 -12.68
C LEU A 188 7.77 7.17 -13.82
N ARG A 189 7.27 7.72 -14.91
CA ARG A 189 8.03 8.05 -16.12
C ARG A 189 8.23 9.55 -16.24
N THR A 190 9.30 9.94 -16.91
CA THR A 190 9.63 11.37 -17.12
C THR A 190 8.61 12.08 -18.03
N ASP A 191 7.99 11.38 -18.95
CA ASP A 191 7.01 11.91 -19.92
C ASP A 191 5.62 12.21 -19.33
N VAL A 192 5.37 11.83 -18.06
CA VAL A 192 4.10 12.13 -17.37
C VAL A 192 4.20 13.33 -16.42
N ILE A 193 5.37 13.96 -16.32
CA ILE A 193 5.59 15.14 -15.48
C ILE A 193 5.16 16.38 -16.25
N GLU A 194 4.24 17.13 -15.68
CA GLU A 194 3.76 18.41 -16.20
C GLU A 194 4.37 19.54 -15.36
N ASP A 195 5.35 20.23 -15.93
CA ASP A 195 6.04 21.39 -15.32
C ASP A 195 5.87 22.62 -16.23
N GLY A 196 4.63 23.10 -16.35
CA GLY A 196 4.30 24.11 -17.36
C GLY A 196 4.13 25.54 -16.87
N ALA A 197 3.55 25.74 -15.69
CA ALA A 197 3.30 27.09 -15.15
C ALA A 197 4.18 27.35 -13.91
N PRO A 198 4.63 28.59 -13.69
CA PRO A 198 5.36 28.94 -12.48
C PRO A 198 4.61 28.55 -11.22
N GLY A 199 5.25 27.75 -10.37
CA GLY A 199 4.67 27.27 -9.11
C GLY A 199 3.67 26.12 -9.25
N ARG A 200 3.44 25.57 -10.43
CA ARG A 200 2.56 24.43 -10.67
C ARG A 200 3.31 23.26 -11.30
N MET A 201 3.35 22.16 -10.61
CA MET A 201 3.88 20.89 -11.12
C MET A 201 2.89 19.80 -10.81
N ALA A 202 2.64 18.91 -11.76
CA ALA A 202 1.69 17.82 -11.61
C ALA A 202 2.20 16.55 -12.32
N LEU A 203 1.60 15.42 -11.98
CA LEU A 203 1.89 14.14 -12.61
C LEU A 203 0.61 13.61 -13.27
N ARG A 204 0.68 13.31 -14.57
CA ARG A 204 -0.41 12.68 -15.31
C ARG A 204 -0.34 11.16 -15.13
N MET A 205 -1.17 10.64 -14.28
CA MET A 205 -1.17 9.25 -13.88
C MET A 205 -2.30 8.47 -14.53
N VAL A 206 -2.13 7.15 -14.59
CA VAL A 206 -3.17 6.21 -15.05
C VAL A 206 -3.41 5.17 -13.97
N ARG A 207 -4.66 4.95 -13.62
CA ARG A 207 -5.05 3.95 -12.64
C ARG A 207 -4.85 2.54 -13.19
N ALA A 208 -4.16 1.70 -12.43
CA ALA A 208 -3.86 0.32 -12.83
C ALA A 208 -5.09 -0.61 -12.83
N ASP A 209 -6.21 -0.21 -12.20
CA ASP A 209 -7.42 -1.06 -12.08
C ASP A 209 -8.39 -0.90 -13.26
N ASN A 210 -8.47 0.29 -13.85
CA ASN A 210 -9.46 0.59 -14.89
C ASN A 210 -8.91 1.44 -16.04
N GLY A 211 -7.62 1.76 -16.07
CA GLY A 211 -6.99 2.57 -17.11
C GLY A 211 -7.38 4.06 -17.11
N ARG A 212 -8.17 4.52 -16.14
CA ARG A 212 -8.61 5.92 -16.10
C ARG A 212 -7.46 6.85 -15.73
N ALA A 213 -7.29 7.92 -16.51
CA ALA A 213 -6.31 8.96 -16.22
C ALA A 213 -6.76 9.83 -15.03
N TYR A 214 -5.80 10.31 -14.26
CA TYR A 214 -5.99 11.29 -13.20
C TYR A 214 -4.71 12.14 -13.04
N THR A 215 -4.87 13.33 -12.50
CA THR A 215 -3.76 14.26 -12.26
C THR A 215 -3.45 14.34 -10.77
N VAL A 216 -2.18 14.22 -10.43
CA VAL A 216 -1.65 14.39 -9.07
C VAL A 216 -0.97 15.74 -9.00
N PRO A 217 -1.55 16.77 -8.39
CA PRO A 217 -0.86 18.02 -8.13
C PRO A 217 0.25 17.77 -7.10
N LEU A 218 1.44 18.32 -7.36
CA LEU A 218 2.54 18.24 -6.41
C LEU A 218 2.55 19.47 -5.52
N PHE A 219 2.68 19.27 -4.22
CA PHE A 219 2.95 20.36 -3.29
C PHE A 219 4.30 21.03 -3.60
N PRO A 220 4.45 22.36 -3.36
CA PRO A 220 5.66 23.13 -3.69
C PRO A 220 6.96 22.52 -3.15
N LEU A 221 6.90 21.83 -1.99
CA LEU A 221 8.05 21.14 -1.39
C LEU A 221 8.69 20.09 -2.31
N ALA A 222 7.95 19.56 -3.29
CA ALA A 222 8.47 18.56 -4.22
C ALA A 222 9.07 19.15 -5.50
N HIS A 223 8.78 20.42 -5.84
CA HIS A 223 9.15 21.01 -7.13
C HIS A 223 10.66 21.11 -7.31
N ALA A 224 11.36 21.82 -6.39
CA ALA A 224 12.80 22.03 -6.51
C ALA A 224 13.61 20.72 -6.45
N PRO A 225 13.35 19.79 -5.49
CA PRO A 225 14.05 18.51 -5.46
C PRO A 225 13.83 17.67 -6.71
N LEU A 226 12.61 17.66 -7.25
CA LEU A 226 12.30 16.89 -8.46
C LEU A 226 13.01 17.49 -9.69
N ARG A 227 12.98 18.81 -9.88
CA ARG A 227 13.73 19.49 -10.98
C ARG A 227 15.22 19.25 -10.88
N ALA A 228 15.80 19.43 -9.69
CA ALA A 228 17.23 19.20 -9.47
C ALA A 228 17.63 17.75 -9.79
N TRP A 229 16.80 16.80 -9.38
CA TRP A 229 17.02 15.39 -9.71
C TRP A 229 16.92 15.13 -11.21
N LEU A 230 15.91 15.66 -11.90
CA LEU A 230 15.73 15.46 -13.35
C LEU A 230 16.90 16.01 -14.14
N ALA A 231 17.39 17.21 -13.80
CA ALA A 231 18.57 17.80 -14.40
C ALA A 231 19.82 16.93 -14.16
N LEU A 232 20.04 16.45 -12.94
CA LEU A 232 21.16 15.57 -12.61
C LEU A 232 21.05 14.22 -13.32
N ARG A 233 19.84 13.65 -13.40
CA ARG A 233 19.55 12.41 -14.11
C ARG A 233 19.92 12.51 -15.60
N GLU A 234 19.60 13.63 -16.23
CA GLU A 234 19.94 13.91 -17.63
C GLU A 234 21.45 14.11 -17.79
N ALA A 235 22.06 14.96 -16.99
CA ALA A 235 23.50 15.23 -17.00
C ALA A 235 24.36 13.95 -16.75
N SER A 236 23.83 13.02 -15.97
CA SER A 236 24.49 11.74 -15.70
C SER A 236 24.25 10.69 -16.78
N GLY A 237 23.58 10.98 -17.88
CA GLY A 237 23.27 10.02 -18.94
C GLY A 237 22.43 8.84 -18.48
N THR A 238 21.56 9.03 -17.48
CA THR A 238 20.73 7.95 -16.94
C THR A 238 19.76 7.41 -17.99
N LEU A 239 19.82 6.12 -18.26
CA LEU A 239 19.06 5.47 -19.32
C LEU A 239 17.58 5.26 -18.96
N GLY A 240 16.76 5.09 -20.00
CA GLY A 240 15.33 4.77 -19.89
C GLY A 240 14.50 5.95 -19.41
N SER A 241 13.19 5.73 -19.28
CA SER A 241 12.20 6.76 -18.96
C SER A 241 11.75 6.79 -17.51
N LEU A 242 12.25 5.89 -16.65
CA LEU A 242 11.87 5.90 -15.22
C LEU A 242 12.44 7.14 -14.53
N VAL A 243 11.59 7.81 -13.75
CA VAL A 243 12.04 8.95 -12.93
C VAL A 243 13.00 8.48 -11.84
N PHE A 244 12.69 7.36 -11.17
CA PHE A 244 13.48 6.85 -10.05
C PHE A 244 14.04 5.44 -10.34
N PRO A 245 15.04 5.30 -11.23
CA PRO A 245 15.67 4.01 -11.46
C PRO A 245 16.57 3.61 -10.27
N ALA A 246 16.86 2.32 -10.14
CA ALA A 246 17.77 1.81 -9.11
C ALA A 246 19.22 2.23 -9.35
N MET A 247 19.58 2.33 -10.64
CA MET A 247 20.94 2.62 -11.15
C MET A 247 20.83 3.49 -12.41
N PRO A 248 21.91 4.18 -12.81
CA PRO A 248 21.95 4.95 -14.08
C PRO A 248 21.62 4.14 -15.34
N THR A 249 21.72 2.80 -15.28
CA THR A 249 21.32 1.89 -16.37
C THR A 249 19.80 1.81 -16.60
N GLY A 250 18.99 2.57 -15.88
CA GLY A 250 17.53 2.60 -16.03
C GLY A 250 16.78 1.44 -15.36
N ARG A 251 17.47 0.56 -14.61
CA ARG A 251 16.84 -0.60 -13.97
C ARG A 251 15.81 -0.17 -12.91
N PRO A 252 14.59 -0.76 -12.90
CA PRO A 252 13.57 -0.43 -11.90
C PRO A 252 14.02 -0.74 -10.46
N MET A 253 13.63 0.12 -9.51
CA MET A 253 13.82 -0.18 -8.09
C MET A 253 12.91 -1.31 -7.63
N HIS A 254 13.42 -2.18 -6.75
CA HIS A 254 12.58 -3.16 -6.07
C HIS A 254 11.71 -2.46 -5.00
N ALA A 255 10.48 -2.96 -4.77
CA ALA A 255 9.58 -2.35 -3.78
C ALA A 255 10.21 -2.27 -2.39
N ALA A 256 10.85 -3.36 -1.92
CA ALA A 256 11.54 -3.39 -0.63
C ALA A 256 12.66 -2.34 -0.52
N SER A 257 13.33 -2.00 -1.65
CA SER A 257 14.34 -0.95 -1.68
C SER A 257 13.74 0.43 -1.44
N VAL A 258 12.53 0.70 -1.95
CA VAL A 258 11.84 1.97 -1.69
C VAL A 258 11.47 2.08 -0.22
N TYR A 259 10.88 1.02 0.37
CA TYR A 259 10.54 1.01 1.80
C TYR A 259 11.77 1.27 2.67
N ARG A 260 12.86 0.55 2.41
CA ARG A 260 14.12 0.71 3.16
C ARG A 260 14.71 2.11 3.00
N ARG A 261 14.64 2.71 1.81
CA ARG A 261 15.15 4.08 1.58
C ARG A 261 14.32 5.11 2.32
N VAL A 262 13.00 4.99 2.29
CA VAL A 262 12.13 5.88 3.05
C VAL A 262 12.41 5.76 4.55
N GLU A 263 12.57 4.55 5.09
CA GLU A 263 12.90 4.31 6.49
C GLU A 263 14.24 4.99 6.89
N ILE A 264 15.30 4.79 6.12
CA ILE A 264 16.60 5.43 6.34
C ILE A 264 16.48 6.97 6.34
N LEU A 265 15.74 7.54 5.37
CA LEU A 265 15.60 8.99 5.25
C LEU A 265 14.75 9.60 6.36
N LEU A 266 13.75 8.87 6.86
CA LEU A 266 12.95 9.26 8.02
C LEU A 266 13.79 9.23 9.31
N ASP A 267 14.65 8.23 9.44
CA ASP A 267 15.59 8.12 10.57
C ASP A 267 16.64 9.25 10.54
N GLU A 268 17.29 9.47 9.40
CA GLU A 268 18.24 10.56 9.18
C GLU A 268 17.62 11.97 9.41
N ALA A 269 16.31 12.11 9.20
CA ALA A 269 15.56 13.33 9.47
C ALA A 269 15.16 13.47 10.96
N GLY A 270 15.40 12.45 11.79
CA GLY A 270 14.98 12.43 13.19
C GLY A 270 13.49 12.15 13.42
N VAL A 271 12.75 11.79 12.36
CA VAL A 271 11.30 11.54 12.43
C VAL A 271 10.96 10.28 13.22
N LEU A 272 11.87 9.29 13.25
CA LEU A 272 11.64 8.04 13.97
C LEU A 272 11.95 8.13 15.47
N ALA A 273 12.64 9.18 15.91
CA ALA A 273 13.02 9.36 17.30
C ALA A 273 11.79 9.60 18.20
N GLY A 274 11.59 8.72 19.16
CA GLY A 274 10.48 8.81 20.13
C GLY A 274 9.09 8.46 19.56
N ARG A 275 9.00 8.03 18.30
CA ARG A 275 7.74 7.68 17.66
C ARG A 275 7.32 6.24 18.00
N SER A 276 6.10 6.07 18.52
CA SER A 276 5.52 4.75 18.78
C SER A 276 4.87 4.12 17.54
N GLU A 277 4.34 4.95 16.64
CA GLU A 277 3.70 4.51 15.40
C GLU A 277 4.74 4.34 14.27
N ARG A 278 4.57 3.31 13.46
CA ARG A 278 5.44 3.07 12.31
C ARG A 278 5.28 4.18 11.26
N ALA A 279 6.38 4.84 10.88
CA ALA A 279 6.41 5.70 9.70
C ALA A 279 6.83 4.89 8.45
N SER A 280 6.14 5.12 7.34
CA SER A 280 6.30 4.34 6.11
C SER A 280 5.88 5.17 4.88
N PRO A 281 6.10 4.72 3.64
CA PRO A 281 5.55 5.38 2.46
C PRO A 281 4.03 5.61 2.53
N GLN A 282 3.29 4.73 3.21
CA GLN A 282 1.85 4.94 3.43
C GLN A 282 1.58 6.12 4.39
N THR A 283 2.40 6.29 5.42
CA THR A 283 2.32 7.43 6.35
C THR A 283 2.57 8.75 5.58
N LEU A 284 3.55 8.78 4.67
CA LEU A 284 3.80 9.95 3.82
C LEU A 284 2.59 10.28 2.93
N ARG A 285 1.98 9.25 2.34
CA ARG A 285 0.76 9.42 1.52
C ARG A 285 -0.42 9.92 2.36
N ASN A 286 -0.61 9.39 3.54
CA ASN A 286 -1.65 9.86 4.47
C ASN A 286 -1.39 11.33 4.85
N THR A 287 -0.13 11.69 5.12
CA THR A 287 0.28 13.08 5.43
C THR A 287 0.05 14.01 4.25
N CYS A 288 0.29 13.55 3.00
CA CYS A 288 -0.08 14.32 1.81
C CYS A 288 -1.59 14.62 1.78
N ALA A 289 -2.43 13.64 2.09
CA ALA A 289 -3.88 13.87 2.20
C ALA A 289 -4.21 14.86 3.30
N ALA A 290 -3.56 14.75 4.47
CA ALA A 290 -3.72 15.70 5.58
C ALA A 290 -3.37 17.13 5.15
N MET A 291 -2.27 17.32 4.43
CA MET A 291 -1.89 18.64 3.86
C MET A 291 -2.97 19.21 2.93
N HIS A 292 -3.63 18.37 2.13
CA HIS A 292 -4.77 18.78 1.30
C HIS A 292 -5.97 19.19 2.17
N PHE A 293 -6.28 18.42 3.22
CA PHE A 293 -7.36 18.74 4.15
C PHE A 293 -7.10 20.06 4.89
N ASP A 294 -5.87 20.30 5.33
CA ASP A 294 -5.45 21.53 5.99
C ASP A 294 -5.53 22.74 5.03
N ALA A 295 -5.32 22.52 3.72
CA ALA A 295 -5.52 23.53 2.68
C ALA A 295 -7.00 23.70 2.27
N GLY A 296 -7.95 23.05 2.95
CA GLY A 296 -9.39 23.15 2.67
C GLY A 296 -9.88 22.34 1.47
N THR A 297 -9.06 21.42 0.92
CA THR A 297 -9.48 20.58 -0.20
C THR A 297 -10.55 19.58 0.24
N ALA A 298 -11.64 19.49 -0.52
CA ALA A 298 -12.74 18.57 -0.21
C ALA A 298 -12.30 17.10 -0.24
N PRO A 299 -12.83 16.22 0.64
CA PRO A 299 -12.42 14.81 0.69
C PRO A 299 -12.56 14.05 -0.63
N ALA A 300 -13.58 14.36 -1.41
CA ALA A 300 -13.79 13.78 -2.73
C ALA A 300 -12.68 14.19 -3.74
N GLU A 301 -12.23 15.43 -3.70
CA GLU A 301 -11.12 15.94 -4.52
C GLU A 301 -9.80 15.32 -4.10
N VAL A 302 -9.55 15.16 -2.80
CA VAL A 302 -8.37 14.45 -2.28
C VAL A 302 -8.35 13.01 -2.78
N ALA A 303 -9.50 12.33 -2.78
CA ALA A 303 -9.60 10.98 -3.34
C ALA A 303 -9.25 10.93 -4.82
N GLN A 304 -9.66 11.93 -5.61
CA GLN A 304 -9.32 12.06 -7.03
C GLN A 304 -7.83 12.33 -7.23
N CYS A 305 -7.27 13.33 -6.55
CA CYS A 305 -5.84 13.67 -6.63
C CYS A 305 -4.94 12.50 -6.27
N LEU A 306 -5.31 11.72 -5.27
CA LEU A 306 -4.57 10.54 -4.85
C LEU A 306 -4.90 9.27 -5.67
N GLY A 307 -5.75 9.34 -6.68
CA GLY A 307 -6.14 8.18 -7.49
C GLY A 307 -6.75 7.04 -6.65
N MET A 308 -7.59 7.38 -5.67
CA MET A 308 -8.32 6.38 -4.87
C MET A 308 -9.39 5.69 -5.72
N ARG A 309 -9.77 4.47 -5.35
CA ARG A 309 -10.73 3.66 -6.12
C ARG A 309 -12.13 4.28 -6.13
N ASP A 310 -12.53 4.80 -4.98
CA ASP A 310 -13.83 5.41 -4.75
C ASP A 310 -13.68 6.71 -3.95
N LEU A 311 -14.63 7.62 -4.10
CA LEU A 311 -14.62 8.91 -3.41
C LEU A 311 -14.84 8.76 -1.90
N GLU A 312 -15.54 7.71 -1.48
CA GLU A 312 -15.78 7.34 -0.08
C GLU A 312 -14.46 7.15 0.70
N SER A 313 -13.42 6.68 0.00
CA SER A 313 -12.08 6.54 0.59
C SER A 313 -11.49 7.89 1.06
N GLY A 314 -11.86 9.00 0.43
CA GLY A 314 -11.47 10.34 0.86
C GLY A 314 -12.13 10.73 2.19
N TRP A 315 -13.43 10.47 2.33
CA TRP A 315 -14.17 10.72 3.57
C TRP A 315 -13.65 9.89 4.73
N ARG A 316 -13.41 8.59 4.50
CA ARG A 316 -12.80 7.70 5.51
C ARG A 316 -11.42 8.18 5.95
N LEU A 317 -10.61 8.68 5.01
CA LEU A 317 -9.29 9.19 5.34
C LEU A 317 -9.37 10.53 6.10
N ARG A 318 -10.36 11.38 5.77
CA ARG A 318 -10.63 12.62 6.52
C ARG A 318 -11.03 12.32 7.96
N ALA A 319 -11.97 11.40 8.18
CA ALA A 319 -12.38 10.96 9.51
C ALA A 319 -11.21 10.36 10.32
N ALA A 320 -10.35 9.56 9.64
CA ALA A 320 -9.14 9.02 10.27
C ALA A 320 -8.14 10.11 10.66
N TYR A 321 -8.04 11.18 9.87
CA TYR A 321 -7.17 12.31 10.15
C TYR A 321 -7.70 13.12 11.37
N GLU A 322 -8.97 13.41 11.42
CA GLU A 322 -9.61 14.10 12.56
C GLU A 322 -9.46 13.30 13.88
N ALA A 323 -9.68 11.98 13.82
CA ALA A 323 -9.47 11.11 14.96
C ALA A 323 -7.99 11.06 15.38
N TRP A 324 -7.06 11.10 14.43
CA TRP A 324 -5.63 11.17 14.72
C TRP A 324 -5.24 12.51 15.35
N GLN A 325 -5.74 13.65 14.84
CA GLN A 325 -5.49 14.97 15.39
C GLN A 325 -5.95 15.06 16.87
N ALA A 326 -7.14 14.51 17.17
CA ALA A 326 -7.66 14.45 18.53
C ALA A 326 -6.74 13.64 19.46
N ARG A 327 -6.26 12.46 19.01
CA ARG A 327 -5.31 11.63 19.80
C ARG A 327 -3.95 12.30 19.98
N ALA A 328 -3.50 13.05 18.98
CA ALA A 328 -2.22 13.77 19.03
C ALA A 328 -2.28 15.10 19.81
N GLY A 329 -3.47 15.49 20.31
CA GLY A 329 -3.65 16.74 21.03
C GLY A 329 -3.50 17.99 20.17
N LEU A 330 -3.67 17.86 18.84
CA LEU A 330 -3.53 18.96 17.88
C LEU A 330 -4.82 19.80 17.74
N VAL A 331 -5.95 19.26 18.19
CA VAL A 331 -7.25 19.95 18.26
C VAL A 331 -7.77 19.82 19.68
N ALA A 332 -8.23 20.92 20.27
CA ALA A 332 -8.89 20.86 21.57
C ALA A 332 -10.09 19.90 21.49
N PRO A 333 -10.34 19.05 22.50
CA PRO A 333 -11.53 18.22 22.51
C PRO A 333 -12.74 19.15 22.34
N ALA A 334 -13.58 18.85 21.33
CA ALA A 334 -14.85 19.57 21.19
C ALA A 334 -15.56 19.50 22.53
N ALA A 335 -15.77 20.66 23.14
CA ALA A 335 -16.52 20.74 24.39
C ALA A 335 -17.82 19.96 24.18
N ALA A 336 -18.02 18.92 24.98
CA ALA A 336 -19.24 18.12 24.96
C ALA A 336 -20.38 19.13 25.05
N ALA A 337 -21.15 19.24 23.99
CA ALA A 337 -22.38 20.06 24.01
C ALA A 337 -23.30 19.41 25.01
N SER A 338 -23.22 19.92 26.23
CA SER A 338 -24.19 19.66 27.30
C SER A 338 -25.44 20.41 26.91
N GLY A 339 -26.46 19.70 26.52
CA GLY A 339 -27.79 20.19 26.27
C GLY A 339 -28.76 19.02 26.32
#